data_88515b3a79a94ac2926ea7c1277b0227
#
_entry.id   88515b3a79a94ac2926ea7c1277b0227
#
_cell.length_a   1.000
_cell.length_b   1.000
_cell.length_c   1.000
_cell.angle_alpha   90.00
_cell.angle_beta   90.00
_cell.angle_gamma   90.00
#
_symmetry.space_group_name_H-M   'P 1'
#
loop_
_entity.id
_entity.type
_entity.pdbx_description
1 polymer ?
#
loop_
_entity_poly.entity_id
_entity_poly.type
_entity_poly.pdbx_seq_one_letter_code
_entity_poly.pdbx_strand_id
1 'polypeptide(L)'
;MMQQTDAALAALERLAVHHSRFSQMYLERGLCHVARRDAPAAIFDLRSAVTLNPALAMGWRMLDGLYRMTGDLRSAELAAGHFAHLASLPPQIVHAKVLFGDGEIDVAEELIRRFLLEAGNHPEAMRLLAQIGHQRNVLDDAEALYEGVVAMVPDHDAARHEYVQVLIARHKFPQARAALEPLLKRDPRNHAHRIQAATISVGLGNFESVIPEYRAMIAEIGGDTHDARVRRADLNLWLGHALKTEARTAEAIDAYMAATANRPDFGDAWWSLANLKTYRFSAESIAVMRERLEDPATAETDRIHIAFALGKALEDAGDYEGSCAAYSRGNTMHRASNGYVPDVFETNTREQKRVCTPEFFAKRTGWGLDDPSPIFVLGLPRSGSTLLEQILASHSMVEGTQELPDIQRIVHELQGRELNFDKPLYPGALEDLDAAAVRRYGEQYIADTMPNRILGRPFFIDKMPNNFRHVGLIHLILPNAKIIDARRDPMACCFSNLKQLFAQGQEFTYGIEDIARYYKTYVELMDHWDAVLPGRVLRVQHEDVVDDLEGSVRRILDYCGLPFEDACIEFHKTKRSVRTPSSEQVRQPIFRDGLDQWKKFEPWLGALREALGPELAPRAA
;
A
#
# COMPACT_ATOMS: atom_id res chain seq x y z
N MET A 1 -52.16 14.28 3.59
CA MET A 1 -50.77 14.71 3.80
C MET A 1 -50.07 13.92 4.91
N MET A 2 -50.55 13.90 6.18
CA MET A 2 -49.89 13.11 7.25
C MET A 2 -49.77 11.61 6.95
N GLN A 3 -50.82 10.93 6.47
CA GLN A 3 -50.78 9.51 6.11
C GLN A 3 -49.76 9.18 4.99
N GLN A 4 -49.55 10.09 4.06
CA GLN A 4 -48.54 9.93 3.02
C GLN A 4 -47.11 10.07 3.58
N THR A 5 -46.91 10.97 4.55
CA THR A 5 -45.62 11.14 5.24
C THR A 5 -45.30 9.93 6.11
N ASP A 6 -46.29 9.32 6.78
CA ASP A 6 -46.05 8.10 7.58
C ASP A 6 -45.70 6.89 6.71
N ALA A 7 -46.37 6.75 5.57
CA ALA A 7 -46.04 5.69 4.61
C ALA A 7 -44.62 5.88 3.99
N ALA A 8 -44.25 7.14 3.71
CA ALA A 8 -42.91 7.47 3.21
C ALA A 8 -41.81 7.16 4.25
N LEU A 9 -42.05 7.55 5.52
CA LEU A 9 -41.10 7.24 6.61
C LEU A 9 -40.91 5.72 6.77
N ALA A 10 -41.99 4.95 6.79
CA ALA A 10 -41.89 3.49 6.90
C ALA A 10 -41.15 2.84 5.71
N ALA A 11 -41.26 3.41 4.51
CA ALA A 11 -40.51 2.95 3.35
C ALA A 11 -39.03 3.30 3.47
N LEU A 12 -38.69 4.52 3.90
CA LEU A 12 -37.30 4.99 4.09
C LEU A 12 -36.60 4.24 5.23
N GLU A 13 -37.33 3.89 6.31
CA GLU A 13 -36.80 3.05 7.39
C GLU A 13 -36.40 1.65 6.90
N ARG A 14 -37.23 1.03 6.05
CA ARG A 14 -36.89 -0.26 5.42
C ARG A 14 -35.66 -0.13 4.51
N LEU A 15 -35.58 0.97 3.76
CA LEU A 15 -34.43 1.23 2.89
C LEU A 15 -33.14 1.40 3.71
N ALA A 16 -33.20 2.05 4.86
CA ALA A 16 -32.08 2.28 5.75
C ALA A 16 -31.41 0.99 6.25
N VAL A 17 -32.16 -0.10 6.40
CA VAL A 17 -31.65 -1.41 6.82
C VAL A 17 -30.64 -1.97 5.80
N HIS A 18 -30.91 -1.74 4.51
CA HIS A 18 -30.08 -2.29 3.43
C HIS A 18 -29.10 -1.27 2.83
N HIS A 19 -29.37 0.03 2.98
CA HIS A 19 -28.64 1.12 2.35
C HIS A 19 -28.30 2.24 3.34
N SER A 20 -27.63 1.88 4.44
CA SER A 20 -27.30 2.81 5.53
C SER A 20 -26.37 3.98 5.13
N ARG A 21 -25.74 3.93 3.96
CA ARG A 21 -24.87 4.99 3.43
C ARG A 21 -25.47 5.80 2.28
N PHE A 22 -26.75 5.63 1.99
CA PHE A 22 -27.42 6.36 0.92
C PHE A 22 -27.91 7.74 1.42
N SER A 23 -27.20 8.80 1.04
CA SER A 23 -27.40 10.16 1.55
C SER A 23 -28.80 10.72 1.26
N GLN A 24 -29.33 10.47 0.06
CA GLN A 24 -30.67 10.92 -0.35
C GLN A 24 -31.77 10.34 0.53
N MET A 25 -31.63 9.11 0.99
CA MET A 25 -32.57 8.49 1.90
C MET A 25 -32.70 9.30 3.20
N TYR A 26 -31.57 9.71 3.78
CA TYR A 26 -31.55 10.56 4.97
C TYR A 26 -32.10 11.95 4.70
N LEU A 27 -31.84 12.54 3.53
CA LEU A 27 -32.41 13.81 3.13
C LEU A 27 -33.95 13.73 3.10
N GLU A 28 -34.51 12.76 2.38
CA GLU A 28 -35.95 12.57 2.26
C GLU A 28 -36.62 12.26 3.61
N ARG A 29 -35.95 11.45 4.46
CA ARG A 29 -36.47 11.15 5.81
C ARG A 29 -36.45 12.40 6.69
N GLY A 30 -35.39 13.19 6.63
CA GLY A 30 -35.28 14.48 7.31
C GLY A 30 -36.39 15.47 6.86
N LEU A 31 -36.70 15.54 5.56
CA LEU A 31 -37.81 16.36 5.04
C LEU A 31 -39.15 15.87 5.53
N CYS A 32 -39.36 14.56 5.64
CA CYS A 32 -40.58 14.00 6.25
C CYS A 32 -40.73 14.41 7.73
N HIS A 33 -39.63 14.40 8.51
CA HIS A 33 -39.66 14.88 9.89
C HIS A 33 -39.89 16.38 10.00
N VAL A 34 -39.37 17.20 9.07
CA VAL A 34 -39.72 18.62 8.97
C VAL A 34 -41.23 18.79 8.77
N ALA A 35 -41.85 18.04 7.85
CA ALA A 35 -43.28 18.08 7.59
C ALA A 35 -44.13 17.67 8.82
N ARG A 36 -43.60 16.80 9.68
CA ARG A 36 -44.21 16.38 10.97
C ARG A 36 -43.94 17.37 12.11
N ARG A 37 -43.13 18.40 11.89
CA ARG A 37 -42.65 19.35 12.90
C ARG A 37 -41.82 18.70 14.01
N ASP A 38 -41.16 17.60 13.68
CA ASP A 38 -40.21 16.92 14.57
C ASP A 38 -38.81 17.44 14.29
N ALA A 39 -38.43 18.55 14.90
CA ALA A 39 -37.15 19.20 14.67
C ALA A 39 -35.95 18.34 15.11
N PRO A 40 -35.98 17.65 16.27
CA PRO A 40 -34.84 16.79 16.64
C PRO A 40 -34.55 15.67 15.66
N ALA A 41 -35.58 14.92 15.22
CA ALA A 41 -35.44 13.85 14.24
C ALA A 41 -35.01 14.40 12.86
N ALA A 42 -35.55 15.54 12.43
CA ALA A 42 -35.16 16.21 11.20
C ALA A 42 -33.69 16.62 11.21
N ILE A 43 -33.19 17.23 12.30
CA ILE A 43 -31.81 17.63 12.43
C ILE A 43 -30.89 16.40 12.38
N PHE A 44 -31.25 15.30 13.06
CA PHE A 44 -30.46 14.06 13.05
C PHE A 44 -30.28 13.52 11.63
N ASP A 45 -31.38 13.38 10.89
CA ASP A 45 -31.37 12.82 9.55
C ASP A 45 -30.69 13.75 8.53
N LEU A 46 -30.98 15.06 8.57
CA LEU A 46 -30.35 16.03 7.68
C LEU A 46 -28.84 16.15 7.94
N ARG A 47 -28.40 16.05 9.19
CA ARG A 47 -26.97 15.97 9.51
C ARG A 47 -26.35 14.71 8.91
N SER A 48 -27.01 13.56 9.04
CA SER A 48 -26.55 12.31 8.43
C SER A 48 -26.44 12.46 6.91
N ALA A 49 -27.45 13.06 6.27
CA ALA A 49 -27.47 13.30 4.83
C ALA A 49 -26.25 14.14 4.37
N VAL A 50 -26.02 15.32 4.99
CA VAL A 50 -24.93 16.22 4.59
C VAL A 50 -23.55 15.74 5.04
N THR A 51 -23.48 14.87 6.03
CA THR A 51 -22.22 14.20 6.42
C THR A 51 -21.83 13.16 5.37
N LEU A 52 -22.79 12.38 4.86
CA LEU A 52 -22.57 11.41 3.80
C LEU A 52 -22.29 12.09 2.45
N ASN A 53 -23.02 13.16 2.16
CA ASN A 53 -22.88 13.91 0.90
C ASN A 53 -22.98 15.42 1.16
N PRO A 54 -21.83 16.10 1.36
CA PRO A 54 -21.81 17.55 1.62
C PRO A 54 -22.34 18.43 0.49
N ALA A 55 -22.56 17.89 -0.71
CA ALA A 55 -23.09 18.64 -1.86
C ALA A 55 -24.62 18.79 -1.84
N LEU A 56 -25.31 18.24 -0.85
CA LEU A 56 -26.77 18.33 -0.71
C LEU A 56 -27.19 19.71 -0.22
N ALA A 57 -27.31 20.68 -1.14
CA ALA A 57 -27.64 22.08 -0.84
C ALA A 57 -28.97 22.22 -0.04
N MET A 58 -29.98 21.38 -0.37
CA MET A 58 -31.26 21.39 0.33
C MET A 58 -31.09 20.98 1.80
N GLY A 59 -30.25 19.98 2.08
CA GLY A 59 -29.95 19.56 3.45
C GLY A 59 -29.37 20.69 4.29
N TRP A 60 -28.40 21.43 3.77
CA TRP A 60 -27.80 22.58 4.45
C TRP A 60 -28.80 23.72 4.68
N ARG A 61 -29.64 24.01 3.67
CA ARG A 61 -30.70 25.03 3.79
C ARG A 61 -31.70 24.70 4.90
N MET A 62 -32.09 23.43 4.98
CA MET A 62 -33.05 22.99 6.00
C MET A 62 -32.41 23.02 7.39
N LEU A 63 -31.15 22.60 7.51
CA LEU A 63 -30.42 22.65 8.76
C LEU A 63 -30.25 24.09 9.27
N ASP A 64 -29.91 25.07 8.42
CA ASP A 64 -29.84 26.48 8.81
C ASP A 64 -31.15 26.93 9.47
N GLY A 65 -32.28 26.67 8.80
CA GLY A 65 -33.60 27.03 9.33
C GLY A 65 -33.92 26.36 10.68
N LEU A 66 -33.66 25.05 10.80
CA LEU A 66 -33.90 24.28 12.01
C LEU A 66 -33.00 24.73 13.18
N TYR A 67 -31.72 24.96 12.92
CA TYR A 67 -30.79 25.44 13.95
C TYR A 67 -31.16 26.84 14.45
N ARG A 68 -31.60 27.77 13.57
CA ARG A 68 -32.11 29.07 13.99
C ARG A 68 -33.38 28.92 14.86
N MET A 69 -34.28 28.01 14.50
CA MET A 69 -35.50 27.74 15.25
C MET A 69 -35.21 27.15 16.67
N THR A 70 -34.16 26.35 16.79
CA THR A 70 -33.73 25.70 18.05
C THR A 70 -32.74 26.53 18.85
N GLY A 71 -32.29 27.69 18.35
CA GLY A 71 -31.39 28.61 19.04
C GLY A 71 -29.89 28.26 18.89
N ASP A 72 -29.54 27.26 18.10
CA ASP A 72 -28.14 26.93 17.81
C ASP A 72 -27.60 27.80 16.66
N LEU A 73 -27.30 29.06 16.98
CA LEU A 73 -26.87 30.05 16.00
C LEU A 73 -25.51 29.70 15.35
N ARG A 74 -24.63 29.04 16.09
CA ARG A 74 -23.30 28.65 15.56
C ARG A 74 -23.45 27.59 14.46
N SER A 75 -24.23 26.56 14.68
CA SER A 75 -24.51 25.52 13.68
C SER A 75 -25.31 26.08 12.50
N ALA A 76 -26.20 27.06 12.74
CA ALA A 76 -26.92 27.75 11.69
C ALA A 76 -26.00 28.54 10.75
N GLU A 77 -25.05 29.30 11.29
CA GLU A 77 -24.05 30.04 10.50
C GLU A 77 -23.18 29.11 9.63
N LEU A 78 -22.75 27.98 10.17
CA LEU A 78 -22.01 26.96 9.42
C LEU A 78 -22.85 26.39 8.27
N ALA A 79 -24.10 26.01 8.56
CA ALA A 79 -25.01 25.47 7.54
C ALA A 79 -25.33 26.50 6.44
N ALA A 80 -25.55 27.75 6.83
CA ALA A 80 -25.77 28.87 5.89
C ALA A 80 -24.54 29.09 4.99
N GLY A 81 -23.32 29.01 5.54
CA GLY A 81 -22.09 29.12 4.78
C GLY A 81 -21.94 28.02 3.71
N HIS A 82 -22.21 26.76 4.07
CA HIS A 82 -22.19 25.64 3.12
C HIS A 82 -23.25 25.82 2.02
N PHE A 83 -24.47 26.20 2.40
CA PHE A 83 -25.53 26.47 1.42
C PHE A 83 -25.14 27.61 0.45
N ALA A 84 -24.66 28.74 0.98
CA ALA A 84 -24.26 29.89 0.17
C ALA A 84 -23.13 29.53 -0.82
N HIS A 85 -22.14 28.75 -0.37
CA HIS A 85 -21.09 28.26 -1.26
C HIS A 85 -21.67 27.41 -2.40
N LEU A 86 -22.50 26.39 -2.09
CA LEU A 86 -23.11 25.55 -3.14
C LEU A 86 -24.02 26.36 -4.08
N ALA A 87 -24.78 27.33 -3.55
CA ALA A 87 -25.65 28.19 -4.33
C ALA A 87 -24.89 29.15 -5.26
N SER A 88 -23.63 29.44 -4.98
CA SER A 88 -22.77 30.27 -5.85
C SER A 88 -22.19 29.51 -7.03
N LEU A 89 -22.26 28.18 -7.04
CA LEU A 89 -21.72 27.33 -8.09
C LEU A 89 -22.72 27.11 -9.24
N PRO A 90 -22.24 26.91 -10.48
CA PRO A 90 -23.08 26.43 -11.57
C PRO A 90 -23.85 25.15 -11.20
N PRO A 91 -25.15 25.04 -11.54
CA PRO A 91 -25.97 23.88 -11.18
C PRO A 91 -25.38 22.54 -11.63
N GLN A 92 -24.71 22.51 -12.78
CA GLN A 92 -24.05 21.30 -13.31
C GLN A 92 -22.93 20.81 -12.39
N ILE A 93 -22.15 21.73 -11.81
CA ILE A 93 -21.09 21.39 -10.87
C ILE A 93 -21.69 20.82 -9.56
N VAL A 94 -22.75 21.47 -9.04
CA VAL A 94 -23.43 20.99 -7.84
C VAL A 94 -24.00 19.60 -8.08
N HIS A 95 -24.65 19.38 -9.23
CA HIS A 95 -25.19 18.07 -9.60
C HIS A 95 -24.09 17.00 -9.69
N ALA A 96 -22.98 17.29 -10.36
CA ALA A 96 -21.85 16.37 -10.43
C ALA A 96 -21.24 16.06 -9.04
N LYS A 97 -21.16 17.05 -8.14
CA LYS A 97 -20.73 16.86 -6.76
C LYS A 97 -21.68 15.96 -5.98
N VAL A 98 -23.00 16.07 -6.18
CA VAL A 98 -24.00 15.19 -5.56
C VAL A 98 -23.82 13.76 -6.05
N LEU A 99 -23.71 13.54 -7.36
CA LEU A 99 -23.47 12.23 -7.95
C LEU A 99 -22.18 11.59 -7.43
N PHE A 100 -21.11 12.35 -7.37
CA PHE A 100 -19.82 11.89 -6.83
C PHE A 100 -19.95 11.48 -5.36
N GLY A 101 -20.63 12.29 -4.54
CA GLY A 101 -20.86 12.00 -3.12
C GLY A 101 -21.74 10.76 -2.88
N ASP A 102 -22.60 10.42 -3.82
CA ASP A 102 -23.47 9.22 -3.77
C ASP A 102 -22.80 7.99 -4.44
N GLY A 103 -21.57 8.13 -4.96
CA GLY A 103 -20.81 7.03 -5.57
C GLY A 103 -21.04 6.81 -7.06
N GLU A 104 -21.86 7.64 -7.71
CA GLU A 104 -22.12 7.61 -9.16
C GLU A 104 -20.98 8.28 -9.95
N ILE A 105 -19.78 7.72 -9.80
CA ILE A 105 -18.51 8.35 -10.23
C ILE A 105 -18.45 8.54 -11.75
N ASP A 106 -18.91 7.54 -12.53
CA ASP A 106 -18.86 7.60 -14.00
C ASP A 106 -19.73 8.73 -14.54
N VAL A 107 -20.95 8.86 -13.99
CA VAL A 107 -21.89 9.90 -14.40
C VAL A 107 -21.40 11.29 -13.97
N ALA A 108 -20.83 11.39 -12.77
CA ALA A 108 -20.23 12.62 -12.28
C ALA A 108 -19.07 13.08 -13.17
N GLU A 109 -18.19 12.15 -13.58
CA GLU A 109 -17.08 12.44 -14.46
C GLU A 109 -17.54 12.90 -15.83
N GLU A 110 -18.50 12.21 -16.46
CA GLU A 110 -19.02 12.59 -17.76
C GLU A 110 -19.63 14.01 -17.71
N LEU A 111 -20.43 14.29 -16.69
CA LEU A 111 -21.07 15.59 -16.53
C LEU A 111 -20.04 16.71 -16.35
N ILE A 112 -19.01 16.50 -15.51
CA ILE A 112 -18.02 17.54 -15.24
C ILE A 112 -17.05 17.75 -16.41
N ARG A 113 -16.69 16.70 -17.16
CA ARG A 113 -15.90 16.82 -18.38
C ARG A 113 -16.66 17.61 -19.45
N ARG A 114 -17.95 17.33 -19.64
CA ARG A 114 -18.80 18.09 -20.57
C ARG A 114 -18.87 19.55 -20.18
N PHE A 115 -19.09 19.84 -18.89
CA PHE A 115 -19.10 21.21 -18.39
C PHE A 115 -17.79 21.97 -18.69
N LEU A 116 -16.64 21.33 -18.44
CA LEU A 116 -15.33 21.94 -18.71
C LEU A 116 -15.07 22.18 -20.22
N LEU A 117 -15.59 21.31 -21.09
CA LEU A 117 -15.50 21.51 -22.54
C LEU A 117 -16.35 22.69 -23.03
N GLU A 118 -17.51 22.92 -22.42
CA GLU A 118 -18.46 23.98 -22.82
C GLU A 118 -18.15 25.33 -22.17
N ALA A 119 -17.84 25.32 -20.87
CA ALA A 119 -17.66 26.53 -20.07
C ALA A 119 -16.18 26.96 -19.87
N GLY A 120 -15.23 26.10 -20.27
CA GLY A 120 -13.81 26.32 -20.03
C GLY A 120 -13.40 26.01 -18.59
N ASN A 121 -12.19 26.42 -18.22
CA ASN A 121 -11.61 26.13 -16.92
C ASN A 121 -12.38 26.80 -15.79
N HIS A 122 -12.86 25.98 -14.86
CA HIS A 122 -13.55 26.44 -13.65
C HIS A 122 -12.93 25.74 -12.44
N PRO A 123 -12.43 26.45 -11.41
CA PRO A 123 -11.67 25.84 -10.29
C PRO A 123 -12.38 24.69 -9.61
N GLU A 124 -13.67 24.84 -9.26
CA GLU A 124 -14.43 23.77 -8.59
C GLU A 124 -14.75 22.59 -9.50
N ALA A 125 -14.89 22.79 -10.81
CA ALA A 125 -15.08 21.70 -11.77
C ALA A 125 -13.78 20.91 -11.95
N MET A 126 -12.65 21.60 -12.12
CA MET A 126 -11.32 20.99 -12.19
C MET A 126 -10.98 20.24 -10.90
N ARG A 127 -11.30 20.84 -9.73
CA ARG A 127 -11.11 20.20 -8.43
C ARG A 127 -11.90 18.90 -8.32
N LEU A 128 -13.19 18.89 -8.72
CA LEU A 128 -14.00 17.68 -8.69
C LEU A 128 -13.45 16.60 -9.64
N LEU A 129 -13.02 16.99 -10.85
CA LEU A 129 -12.40 16.04 -11.77
C LEU A 129 -11.10 15.48 -11.22
N ALA A 130 -10.31 16.29 -10.51
CA ALA A 130 -9.10 15.85 -9.81
C ALA A 130 -9.41 14.89 -8.66
N GLN A 131 -10.49 15.13 -7.88
CA GLN A 131 -10.95 14.20 -6.84
C GLN A 131 -11.34 12.85 -7.44
N ILE A 132 -12.06 12.84 -8.56
CA ILE A 132 -12.41 11.62 -9.31
C ILE A 132 -11.14 10.90 -9.78
N GLY A 133 -10.19 11.62 -10.38
CA GLY A 133 -8.91 11.07 -10.80
C GLY A 133 -8.13 10.45 -9.64
N HIS A 134 -8.08 11.12 -8.50
CA HIS A 134 -7.43 10.59 -7.28
C HIS A 134 -8.11 9.31 -6.80
N GLN A 135 -9.44 9.27 -6.74
CA GLN A 135 -10.20 8.09 -6.32
C GLN A 135 -10.01 6.89 -7.27
N ARG A 136 -9.83 7.15 -8.57
CA ARG A 136 -9.54 6.14 -9.60
C ARG A 136 -8.07 5.80 -9.73
N ASN A 137 -7.22 6.36 -8.88
CA ASN A 137 -5.77 6.21 -8.93
C ASN A 137 -5.13 6.72 -10.25
N VAL A 138 -5.78 7.67 -10.94
CA VAL A 138 -5.24 8.39 -12.11
C VAL A 138 -4.53 9.65 -11.60
N LEU A 139 -3.42 9.43 -10.90
CA LEU A 139 -2.76 10.47 -10.09
C LEU A 139 -2.08 11.55 -10.93
N ASP A 140 -1.64 11.24 -12.16
CA ASP A 140 -1.01 12.21 -13.06
C ASP A 140 -1.99 13.30 -13.48
N ASP A 141 -3.19 12.90 -13.93
CA ASP A 141 -4.24 13.81 -14.34
C ASP A 141 -4.75 14.62 -13.13
N ALA A 142 -4.89 13.97 -11.96
CA ALA A 142 -5.28 14.64 -10.73
C ALA A 142 -4.27 15.71 -10.31
N GLU A 143 -2.95 15.40 -10.38
CA GLU A 143 -1.89 16.38 -10.07
C GLU A 143 -1.98 17.59 -10.98
N ALA A 144 -2.04 17.39 -12.31
CA ALA A 144 -2.10 18.48 -13.28
C ALA A 144 -3.34 19.37 -13.07
N LEU A 145 -4.49 18.77 -12.75
CA LEU A 145 -5.72 19.50 -12.46
C LEU A 145 -5.61 20.33 -11.17
N TYR A 146 -5.08 19.74 -10.07
CA TYR A 146 -4.89 20.49 -8.82
C TYR A 146 -3.85 21.60 -8.96
N GLU A 147 -2.75 21.36 -9.68
CA GLU A 147 -1.77 22.39 -9.98
C GLU A 147 -2.44 23.58 -10.69
N GLY A 148 -3.28 23.31 -11.70
CA GLY A 148 -4.06 24.33 -12.39
C GLY A 148 -5.01 25.09 -11.45
N VAL A 149 -5.73 24.40 -10.56
CA VAL A 149 -6.63 25.02 -9.58
C VAL A 149 -5.86 25.94 -8.62
N VAL A 150 -4.74 25.46 -8.07
CA VAL A 150 -3.90 26.24 -7.13
C VAL A 150 -3.25 27.45 -7.82
N ALA A 151 -2.91 27.33 -9.11
CA ALA A 151 -2.41 28.47 -9.90
C ALA A 151 -3.50 29.52 -10.17
N MET A 152 -4.75 29.10 -10.46
CA MET A 152 -5.89 30.00 -10.69
C MET A 152 -6.37 30.68 -9.41
N VAL A 153 -6.40 29.94 -8.29
CA VAL A 153 -6.91 30.40 -6.99
C VAL A 153 -5.90 30.02 -5.90
N PRO A 154 -4.83 30.83 -5.71
CA PRO A 154 -3.75 30.49 -4.76
C PRO A 154 -4.20 30.32 -3.29
N ASP A 155 -5.30 30.93 -2.91
CA ASP A 155 -5.87 30.87 -1.56
C ASP A 155 -6.95 29.78 -1.40
N HIS A 156 -7.07 28.86 -2.34
CA HIS A 156 -8.00 27.75 -2.26
C HIS A 156 -7.45 26.62 -1.36
N ASP A 157 -7.59 26.76 -0.04
CA ASP A 157 -6.99 25.86 0.94
C ASP A 157 -7.39 24.39 0.77
N ALA A 158 -8.67 24.13 0.46
CA ALA A 158 -9.13 22.76 0.25
C ALA A 158 -8.47 22.10 -0.98
N ALA A 159 -8.36 22.82 -2.10
CA ALA A 159 -7.69 22.27 -3.28
C ALA A 159 -6.19 22.06 -3.03
N ARG A 160 -5.54 22.98 -2.31
CA ARG A 160 -4.14 22.84 -1.94
C ARG A 160 -3.90 21.66 -1.01
N HIS A 161 -4.78 21.44 -0.03
CA HIS A 161 -4.71 20.28 0.85
C HIS A 161 -4.83 18.97 0.05
N GLU A 162 -5.77 18.89 -0.88
CA GLU A 162 -5.98 17.72 -1.74
C GLU A 162 -4.81 17.54 -2.74
N TYR A 163 -4.26 18.63 -3.25
CA TYR A 163 -3.04 18.61 -4.08
C TYR A 163 -1.86 17.97 -3.34
N VAL A 164 -1.66 18.37 -2.08
CA VAL A 164 -0.63 17.75 -1.22
C VAL A 164 -0.85 16.26 -1.06
N GLN A 165 -2.10 15.79 -0.89
CA GLN A 165 -2.41 14.36 -0.81
C GLN A 165 -2.01 13.61 -2.08
N VAL A 166 -2.31 14.16 -3.26
CA VAL A 166 -1.91 13.56 -4.54
C VAL A 166 -0.40 13.53 -4.71
N LEU A 167 0.31 14.59 -4.34
CA LEU A 167 1.78 14.63 -4.38
C LEU A 167 2.41 13.59 -3.43
N ILE A 168 1.83 13.41 -2.24
CA ILE A 168 2.24 12.35 -1.29
C ILE A 168 2.00 10.96 -1.92
N ALA A 169 0.83 10.72 -2.50
CA ALA A 169 0.49 9.45 -3.15
C ALA A 169 1.43 9.14 -4.33
N ARG A 170 1.93 10.17 -5.01
CA ARG A 170 2.94 10.07 -6.09
C ARG A 170 4.39 10.03 -5.60
N HIS A 171 4.62 9.99 -4.29
CA HIS A 171 5.95 10.06 -3.66
C HIS A 171 6.76 11.32 -4.03
N LYS A 172 6.10 12.40 -4.46
CA LYS A 172 6.72 13.70 -4.76
C LYS A 172 6.85 14.55 -3.49
N PHE A 173 7.53 14.04 -2.49
CA PHE A 173 7.61 14.63 -1.15
C PHE A 173 8.21 16.05 -1.11
N PRO A 174 9.26 16.40 -1.88
CA PRO A 174 9.77 17.78 -1.92
C PRO A 174 8.70 18.77 -2.41
N GLN A 175 7.96 18.42 -3.48
CA GLN A 175 6.89 19.24 -4.03
C GLN A 175 5.70 19.32 -3.06
N ALA A 176 5.33 18.19 -2.43
CA ALA A 176 4.30 18.14 -1.40
C ALA A 176 4.61 19.08 -0.24
N ARG A 177 5.88 19.14 0.22
CA ARG A 177 6.32 20.06 1.27
C ARG A 177 6.16 21.53 0.86
N ALA A 178 6.59 21.88 -0.36
CA ALA A 178 6.44 23.22 -0.87
C ALA A 178 4.96 23.64 -1.02
N ALA A 179 4.10 22.72 -1.47
CA ALA A 179 2.66 22.96 -1.59
C ALA A 179 1.96 23.10 -0.23
N LEU A 180 2.44 22.40 0.81
CA LEU A 180 1.87 22.43 2.17
C LEU A 180 2.25 23.68 2.96
N GLU A 181 3.41 24.27 2.69
CA GLU A 181 3.96 25.38 3.49
C GLU A 181 2.98 26.57 3.66
N PRO A 182 2.25 27.05 2.63
CA PRO A 182 1.27 28.13 2.79
C PRO A 182 0.13 27.78 3.76
N LEU A 183 -0.32 26.50 3.79
CA LEU A 183 -1.36 26.04 4.71
C LEU A 183 -0.88 26.06 6.16
N LEU A 184 0.34 25.58 6.41
CA LEU A 184 0.95 25.59 7.75
C LEU A 184 1.25 27.02 8.24
N LYS A 185 1.59 27.97 7.35
CA LYS A 185 1.77 29.38 7.72
C LYS A 185 0.46 30.02 8.15
N ARG A 186 -0.66 29.67 7.51
CA ARG A 186 -1.99 30.22 7.86
C ARG A 186 -2.56 29.62 9.14
N ASP A 187 -2.44 28.31 9.30
CA ASP A 187 -2.91 27.61 10.50
C ASP A 187 -1.87 26.57 10.96
N PRO A 188 -0.87 26.97 11.78
CA PRO A 188 0.18 26.08 12.27
C PRO A 188 -0.33 24.98 13.23
N ARG A 189 -1.55 25.12 13.77
CA ARG A 189 -2.15 24.15 14.70
C ARG A 189 -3.13 23.20 14.01
N ASN A 190 -3.35 23.34 12.72
CA ASN A 190 -4.26 22.45 11.99
C ASN A 190 -3.74 21.01 11.99
N HIS A 191 -4.46 20.13 12.65
CA HIS A 191 -4.07 18.72 12.81
C HIS A 191 -3.87 18.02 11.47
N ALA A 192 -4.74 18.24 10.48
CA ALA A 192 -4.66 17.59 9.17
C ALA A 192 -3.38 18.01 8.42
N HIS A 193 -3.02 19.31 8.47
CA HIS A 193 -1.80 19.81 7.85
C HIS A 193 -0.53 19.31 8.57
N ARG A 194 -0.57 19.22 9.90
CA ARG A 194 0.54 18.66 10.70
C ARG A 194 0.76 17.18 10.40
N ILE A 195 -0.31 16.41 10.23
CA ILE A 195 -0.24 14.99 9.80
C ILE A 195 0.38 14.90 8.40
N GLN A 196 -0.06 15.73 7.44
CA GLN A 196 0.56 15.76 6.11
C GLN A 196 2.06 16.10 6.18
N ALA A 197 2.46 17.08 7.00
CA ALA A 197 3.86 17.43 7.21
C ALA A 197 4.68 16.27 7.78
N ALA A 198 4.12 15.56 8.76
CA ALA A 198 4.75 14.36 9.32
C ALA A 198 4.86 13.24 8.26
N THR A 199 3.81 12.99 7.48
CA THR A 199 3.83 12.00 6.38
C THR A 199 4.90 12.34 5.34
N ILE A 200 5.01 13.60 4.96
CA ILE A 200 6.05 14.08 4.05
C ILE A 200 7.45 13.87 4.64
N SER A 201 7.64 14.18 5.93
CA SER A 201 8.92 13.98 6.62
C SER A 201 9.32 12.51 6.67
N VAL A 202 8.37 11.62 6.95
CA VAL A 202 8.54 10.16 6.89
C VAL A 202 8.93 9.71 5.47
N GLY A 203 8.24 10.24 4.45
CA GLY A 203 8.53 9.95 3.04
C GLY A 203 9.94 10.39 2.61
N LEU A 204 10.44 11.48 3.18
CA LEU A 204 11.80 11.99 2.99
C LEU A 204 12.85 11.25 3.85
N GLY A 205 12.45 10.28 4.67
CA GLY A 205 13.34 9.52 5.55
C GLY A 205 13.66 10.20 6.89
N ASN A 206 13.03 11.31 7.23
CA ASN A 206 13.27 12.07 8.47
C ASN A 206 12.40 11.56 9.62
N PHE A 207 12.57 10.31 10.02
CA PHE A 207 11.74 9.69 11.07
C PHE A 207 11.96 10.32 12.45
N GLU A 208 13.18 10.69 12.79
CA GLU A 208 13.47 11.28 14.09
C GLU A 208 12.75 12.62 14.30
N SER A 209 12.58 13.40 13.23
CA SER A 209 11.92 14.71 13.30
C SER A 209 10.42 14.65 13.61
N VAL A 210 9.74 13.53 13.27
CA VAL A 210 8.29 13.39 13.49
C VAL A 210 7.94 12.86 14.89
N ILE A 211 8.87 12.23 15.58
CA ILE A 211 8.65 11.66 16.92
C ILE A 211 8.17 12.73 17.92
N PRO A 212 8.88 13.88 18.11
CA PRO A 212 8.41 14.92 19.00
C PRO A 212 7.07 15.53 18.56
N GLU A 213 6.83 15.62 17.26
CA GLU A 213 5.59 16.15 16.71
C GLU A 213 4.39 15.27 17.03
N TYR A 214 4.48 13.94 16.81
CA TYR A 214 3.41 13.01 17.19
C TYR A 214 3.16 13.03 18.70
N ARG A 215 4.20 13.10 19.53
CA ARG A 215 4.04 13.22 20.99
C ARG A 215 3.33 14.50 21.41
N ALA A 216 3.65 15.63 20.76
CA ALA A 216 2.97 16.89 21.01
C ALA A 216 1.50 16.81 20.64
N MET A 217 1.19 16.27 19.45
CA MET A 217 -0.19 16.10 18.99
C MET A 217 -1.01 15.18 19.91
N ILE A 218 -0.42 14.08 20.41
CA ILE A 218 -1.07 13.19 21.38
C ILE A 218 -1.40 13.94 22.68
N ALA A 219 -0.45 14.74 23.19
CA ALA A 219 -0.62 15.51 24.41
C ALA A 219 -1.69 16.62 24.29
N GLU A 220 -1.91 17.15 23.09
CA GLU A 220 -2.93 18.16 22.80
C GLU A 220 -4.36 17.60 22.79
N ILE A 221 -4.53 16.26 22.62
CA ILE A 221 -5.85 15.64 22.60
C ILE A 221 -6.43 15.55 24.01
N GLY A 222 -7.35 16.45 24.33
CA GLY A 222 -8.07 16.44 25.62
C GLY A 222 -9.27 15.49 25.63
N GLY A 223 -9.72 15.15 26.84
CA GLY A 223 -10.92 14.34 27.07
C GLY A 223 -10.77 12.85 26.74
N ASP A 224 -11.86 12.10 26.97
CA ASP A 224 -11.90 10.64 26.74
C ASP A 224 -13.13 10.24 25.89
N THR A 225 -13.48 11.06 24.92
CA THR A 225 -14.51 10.73 23.93
C THR A 225 -14.03 9.64 22.98
N HIS A 226 -14.96 8.94 22.34
CA HIS A 226 -14.63 7.94 21.32
C HIS A 226 -13.69 8.52 20.24
N ASP A 227 -13.99 9.71 19.73
CA ASP A 227 -13.20 10.41 18.71
C ASP A 227 -11.79 10.78 19.22
N ALA A 228 -11.66 11.19 20.49
CA ALA A 228 -10.36 11.45 21.10
C ALA A 228 -9.51 10.17 21.23
N ARG A 229 -10.13 9.05 21.61
CA ARG A 229 -9.46 7.74 21.68
C ARG A 229 -9.00 7.26 20.30
N VAL A 230 -9.84 7.37 19.27
CA VAL A 230 -9.48 7.00 17.88
C VAL A 230 -8.27 7.82 17.42
N ARG A 231 -8.31 9.15 17.58
CA ARG A 231 -7.17 10.01 17.18
C ARG A 231 -5.89 9.70 17.95
N ARG A 232 -5.98 9.39 19.26
CA ARG A 232 -4.81 8.95 20.03
C ARG A 232 -4.28 7.61 19.54
N ALA A 233 -5.15 6.68 19.19
CA ALA A 233 -4.75 5.38 18.66
C ALA A 233 -3.97 5.53 17.34
N ASP A 234 -4.48 6.32 16.40
CA ASP A 234 -3.83 6.56 15.10
C ASP A 234 -2.44 7.22 15.27
N LEU A 235 -2.35 8.28 16.10
CA LEU A 235 -1.07 8.95 16.35
C LEU A 235 -0.05 8.05 17.06
N ASN A 236 -0.50 7.20 17.99
CA ASN A 236 0.38 6.24 18.65
C ASN A 236 0.85 5.14 17.68
N LEU A 237 0.02 4.70 16.73
CA LEU A 237 0.44 3.78 15.68
C LEU A 237 1.56 4.40 14.83
N TRP A 238 1.38 5.63 14.34
CA TRP A 238 2.39 6.32 13.52
C TRP A 238 3.67 6.64 14.32
N LEU A 239 3.54 7.03 15.59
CA LEU A 239 4.68 7.17 16.50
C LEU A 239 5.45 5.85 16.63
N GLY A 240 4.75 4.74 16.81
CA GLY A 240 5.35 3.40 16.87
C GLY A 240 6.12 3.05 15.59
N HIS A 241 5.57 3.36 14.42
CA HIS A 241 6.27 3.14 13.15
C HIS A 241 7.55 3.97 13.02
N ALA A 242 7.51 5.25 13.40
CA ALA A 242 8.69 6.11 13.39
C ALA A 242 9.77 5.61 14.37
N LEU A 243 9.39 5.27 15.60
CA LEU A 243 10.28 4.73 16.63
C LEU A 243 10.92 3.39 16.21
N LYS A 244 10.13 2.49 15.61
CA LYS A 244 10.62 1.21 15.07
C LYS A 244 11.69 1.44 14.00
N THR A 245 11.47 2.38 13.10
CA THR A 245 12.42 2.70 12.01
C THR A 245 13.73 3.23 12.56
N GLU A 246 13.67 4.05 13.62
CA GLU A 246 14.84 4.56 14.36
C GLU A 246 15.45 3.53 15.32
N ALA A 247 15.06 2.25 15.24
CA ALA A 247 15.52 1.16 16.10
C ALA A 247 15.26 1.38 17.61
N ARG A 248 14.30 2.22 17.98
CA ARG A 248 13.84 2.48 19.35
C ARG A 248 12.73 1.49 19.71
N THR A 249 13.03 0.19 19.66
CA THR A 249 12.05 -0.90 19.72
C THR A 249 11.21 -0.88 21.00
N ALA A 250 11.80 -0.61 22.18
CA ALA A 250 11.04 -0.56 23.43
C ALA A 250 9.96 0.52 23.40
N GLU A 251 10.31 1.73 22.97
CA GLU A 251 9.36 2.84 22.87
C GLU A 251 8.31 2.60 21.76
N ALA A 252 8.69 1.90 20.68
CA ALA A 252 7.72 1.49 19.66
C ALA A 252 6.67 0.53 20.21
N ILE A 253 7.07 -0.43 21.06
CA ILE A 253 6.16 -1.34 21.76
C ILE A 253 5.18 -0.54 22.63
N ASP A 254 5.69 0.40 23.44
CA ASP A 254 4.85 1.24 24.31
C ASP A 254 3.82 2.03 23.50
N ALA A 255 4.24 2.60 22.37
CA ALA A 255 3.35 3.33 21.47
C ALA A 255 2.26 2.43 20.85
N TYR A 256 2.61 1.26 20.33
CA TYR A 256 1.63 0.31 19.79
C TYR A 256 0.67 -0.22 20.86
N MET A 257 1.16 -0.49 22.08
CA MET A 257 0.31 -0.86 23.21
C MET A 257 -0.65 0.28 23.60
N ALA A 258 -0.19 1.52 23.58
CA ALA A 258 -1.07 2.67 23.79
C ALA A 258 -2.13 2.79 22.68
N ALA A 259 -1.80 2.46 21.44
CA ALA A 259 -2.77 2.43 20.35
C ALA A 259 -3.86 1.37 20.59
N THR A 260 -3.49 0.14 20.95
CA THR A 260 -4.45 -0.94 21.25
C THR A 260 -5.28 -0.67 22.51
N ALA A 261 -4.72 -0.01 23.52
CA ALA A 261 -5.45 0.37 24.72
C ALA A 261 -6.52 1.46 24.44
N ASN A 262 -6.23 2.41 23.56
CA ASN A 262 -7.21 3.42 23.14
C ASN A 262 -8.29 2.86 22.20
N ARG A 263 -7.94 1.86 21.38
CA ARG A 263 -8.83 1.24 20.40
C ARG A 263 -8.53 -0.27 20.34
N PRO A 264 -9.20 -1.10 21.17
CA PRO A 264 -8.95 -2.55 21.25
C PRO A 264 -9.25 -3.33 19.97
N ASP A 265 -10.07 -2.79 19.08
CA ASP A 265 -10.36 -3.31 17.75
C ASP A 265 -9.40 -2.82 16.66
N PHE A 266 -8.34 -2.07 17.01
CA PHE A 266 -7.38 -1.54 16.05
C PHE A 266 -6.41 -2.62 15.55
N GLY A 267 -6.81 -3.31 14.50
CA GLY A 267 -6.08 -4.45 13.95
C GLY A 267 -4.65 -4.14 13.54
N ASP A 268 -4.41 -2.98 12.89
CA ASP A 268 -3.06 -2.59 12.46
C ASP A 268 -2.09 -2.44 13.65
N ALA A 269 -2.54 -1.91 14.78
CA ALA A 269 -1.70 -1.82 15.97
C ALA A 269 -1.33 -3.21 16.54
N TRP A 270 -2.28 -4.15 16.56
CA TRP A 270 -2.01 -5.54 16.94
C TRP A 270 -1.02 -6.21 15.99
N TRP A 271 -1.23 -6.04 14.68
CA TRP A 271 -0.33 -6.58 13.67
C TRP A 271 1.07 -5.95 13.75
N SER A 272 1.15 -4.64 14.01
CA SER A 272 2.43 -3.94 14.16
C SER A 272 3.26 -4.48 15.32
N LEU A 273 2.61 -4.82 16.47
CA LEU A 273 3.25 -5.52 17.58
C LEU A 273 3.72 -6.93 17.17
N ALA A 274 2.87 -7.71 16.52
CA ALA A 274 3.19 -9.05 16.04
C ALA A 274 4.38 -9.04 15.05
N ASN A 275 4.42 -8.02 14.20
CA ASN A 275 5.45 -7.88 13.17
C ASN A 275 6.82 -7.41 13.71
N LEU A 276 6.93 -7.05 15.00
CA LEU A 276 8.22 -6.81 15.65
C LEU A 276 9.05 -8.11 15.83
N LYS A 277 8.44 -9.29 15.71
CA LYS A 277 9.06 -10.62 15.85
C LYS A 277 9.62 -10.93 17.25
N THR A 278 10.14 -9.94 17.95
CA THR A 278 10.71 -10.07 19.31
C THR A 278 9.68 -9.88 20.41
N TYR A 279 8.55 -9.22 20.11
CA TYR A 279 7.46 -9.04 21.07
C TYR A 279 6.71 -10.33 21.35
N ARG A 280 6.34 -10.56 22.61
CA ARG A 280 5.53 -11.71 23.06
C ARG A 280 4.26 -11.20 23.72
N PHE A 281 3.12 -11.67 23.22
CA PHE A 281 1.82 -11.28 23.73
C PHE A 281 1.50 -11.96 25.05
N SER A 282 0.86 -11.22 25.97
CA SER A 282 0.30 -11.78 27.20
C SER A 282 -0.98 -12.59 26.90
N ALA A 283 -1.40 -13.43 27.86
CA ALA A 283 -2.64 -14.18 27.74
C ALA A 283 -3.87 -13.26 27.64
N GLU A 284 -3.84 -12.10 28.30
CA GLU A 284 -4.89 -11.08 28.25
C GLU A 284 -4.97 -10.48 26.84
N SER A 285 -3.84 -10.14 26.23
CA SER A 285 -3.80 -9.63 24.84
C SER A 285 -4.36 -10.63 23.85
N ILE A 286 -4.03 -11.93 24.01
CA ILE A 286 -4.57 -13.02 23.18
C ILE A 286 -6.09 -13.13 23.36
N ALA A 287 -6.60 -12.99 24.59
CA ALA A 287 -8.03 -13.04 24.87
C ALA A 287 -8.78 -11.87 24.21
N VAL A 288 -8.24 -10.64 24.28
CA VAL A 288 -8.79 -9.46 23.60
C VAL A 288 -8.82 -9.65 22.09
N MET A 289 -7.72 -10.11 21.49
CA MET A 289 -7.67 -10.37 20.04
C MET A 289 -8.72 -11.41 19.62
N ARG A 290 -8.93 -12.50 20.40
CA ARG A 290 -9.97 -13.49 20.12
C ARG A 290 -11.36 -12.87 20.18
N GLU A 291 -11.65 -12.09 21.21
CA GLU A 291 -12.94 -11.40 21.36
C GLU A 291 -13.23 -10.46 20.18
N ARG A 292 -12.26 -9.61 19.82
CA ARG A 292 -12.43 -8.64 18.72
C ARG A 292 -12.53 -9.32 17.35
N LEU A 293 -11.86 -10.45 17.14
CA LEU A 293 -11.96 -11.22 15.90
C LEU A 293 -13.37 -11.79 15.69
N GLU A 294 -14.08 -12.14 16.75
CA GLU A 294 -15.46 -12.67 16.70
C GLU A 294 -16.53 -11.58 16.73
N ASP A 295 -16.19 -10.36 17.12
CA ASP A 295 -17.12 -9.24 17.22
C ASP A 295 -17.53 -8.74 15.82
N PRO A 296 -18.82 -8.86 15.42
CA PRO A 296 -19.28 -8.38 14.12
C PRO A 296 -19.21 -6.85 13.97
N ALA A 297 -19.07 -6.10 15.08
CA ALA A 297 -18.88 -4.65 15.05
C ALA A 297 -17.45 -4.25 14.68
N THR A 298 -16.47 -5.15 14.82
CA THR A 298 -15.09 -4.93 14.37
C THR A 298 -15.04 -4.92 12.84
N ALA A 299 -14.46 -3.88 12.26
CA ALA A 299 -14.33 -3.76 10.81
C ALA A 299 -13.57 -4.95 10.20
N GLU A 300 -13.93 -5.38 9.00
CA GLU A 300 -13.31 -6.55 8.35
C GLU A 300 -11.81 -6.39 8.19
N THR A 301 -11.35 -5.19 7.81
CA THR A 301 -9.92 -4.87 7.72
C THR A 301 -9.20 -5.06 9.06
N ASP A 302 -9.79 -4.61 10.16
CA ASP A 302 -9.22 -4.79 11.49
C ASP A 302 -9.23 -6.27 11.90
N ARG A 303 -10.31 -7.02 11.59
CA ARG A 303 -10.37 -8.47 11.84
C ARG A 303 -9.30 -9.25 11.09
N ILE A 304 -8.99 -8.86 9.85
CA ILE A 304 -7.90 -9.47 9.08
C ILE A 304 -6.56 -9.27 9.82
N HIS A 305 -6.23 -8.05 10.21
CA HIS A 305 -5.00 -7.75 10.94
C HIS A 305 -4.93 -8.48 12.28
N ILE A 306 -6.03 -8.51 13.03
CA ILE A 306 -6.14 -9.24 14.31
C ILE A 306 -5.92 -10.74 14.09
N ALA A 307 -6.46 -11.33 13.02
CA ALA A 307 -6.28 -12.75 12.73
C ALA A 307 -4.80 -13.11 12.51
N PHE A 308 -4.07 -12.28 11.75
CA PHE A 308 -2.63 -12.46 11.55
C PHE A 308 -1.82 -12.23 12.85
N ALA A 309 -2.18 -11.23 13.65
CA ALA A 309 -1.54 -10.97 14.94
C ALA A 309 -1.78 -12.12 15.93
N LEU A 310 -3.01 -12.61 15.99
CA LEU A 310 -3.39 -13.78 16.82
C LEU A 310 -2.64 -15.03 16.36
N GLY A 311 -2.54 -15.27 15.05
CA GLY A 311 -1.76 -16.37 14.50
C GLY A 311 -0.31 -16.35 15.00
N LYS A 312 0.35 -15.17 14.98
CA LYS A 312 1.71 -15.01 15.50
C LYS A 312 1.78 -15.20 17.03
N ALA A 313 0.81 -14.66 17.77
CA ALA A 313 0.76 -14.77 19.22
C ALA A 313 0.64 -16.24 19.67
N LEU A 314 -0.22 -17.02 19.00
CA LEU A 314 -0.42 -18.45 19.27
C LEU A 314 0.79 -19.29 18.85
N GLU A 315 1.44 -18.96 17.74
CA GLU A 315 2.71 -19.58 17.33
C GLU A 315 3.78 -19.42 18.42
N ASP A 316 3.91 -18.19 18.97
CA ASP A 316 4.87 -17.90 20.04
C ASP A 316 4.52 -18.62 21.36
N ALA A 317 3.25 -18.88 21.60
CA ALA A 317 2.77 -19.67 22.74
C ALA A 317 2.88 -21.19 22.53
N GLY A 318 3.26 -21.65 21.33
CA GLY A 318 3.37 -23.08 20.97
C GLY A 318 2.05 -23.74 20.57
N ASP A 319 0.97 -22.98 20.46
CA ASP A 319 -0.33 -23.45 19.94
C ASP A 319 -0.33 -23.35 18.40
N TYR A 320 0.30 -24.33 17.75
CA TYR A 320 0.44 -24.34 16.28
C TYR A 320 -0.87 -24.61 15.55
N GLU A 321 -1.78 -25.37 16.17
CA GLU A 321 -3.12 -25.62 15.60
C GLU A 321 -3.95 -24.33 15.59
N GLY A 322 -4.07 -23.67 16.74
CA GLY A 322 -4.76 -22.38 16.85
C GLY A 322 -4.13 -21.30 15.97
N SER A 323 -2.80 -21.29 15.88
CA SER A 323 -2.05 -20.39 15.01
C SER A 323 -2.39 -20.61 13.54
N CYS A 324 -2.38 -21.86 13.08
CA CYS A 324 -2.75 -22.21 11.70
C CYS A 324 -4.19 -21.80 11.37
N ALA A 325 -5.13 -22.05 12.29
CA ALA A 325 -6.53 -21.66 12.13
C ALA A 325 -6.69 -20.13 12.02
N ALA A 326 -5.98 -19.37 12.86
CA ALA A 326 -6.02 -17.91 12.83
C ALA A 326 -5.44 -17.34 11.51
N TYR A 327 -4.27 -17.82 11.07
CA TYR A 327 -3.71 -17.42 9.77
C TYR A 327 -4.62 -17.79 8.60
N SER A 328 -5.20 -19.00 8.59
CA SER A 328 -6.13 -19.43 7.55
C SER A 328 -7.36 -18.54 7.49
N ARG A 329 -7.91 -18.13 8.64
CA ARG A 329 -9.05 -17.22 8.71
C ARG A 329 -8.70 -15.85 8.14
N GLY A 330 -7.57 -15.27 8.55
CA GLY A 330 -7.08 -13.99 8.04
C GLY A 330 -6.87 -14.03 6.52
N ASN A 331 -6.23 -15.09 6.03
CA ASN A 331 -6.01 -15.31 4.60
C ASN A 331 -7.33 -15.41 3.82
N THR A 332 -8.30 -16.20 4.32
CA THR A 332 -9.61 -16.37 3.65
C THR A 332 -10.36 -15.03 3.55
N MET A 333 -10.42 -14.26 4.64
CA MET A 333 -11.07 -12.94 4.62
C MET A 333 -10.36 -11.99 3.64
N HIS A 334 -9.04 -11.91 3.70
CA HIS A 334 -8.29 -11.02 2.80
C HIS A 334 -8.40 -11.45 1.34
N ARG A 335 -8.36 -12.77 1.06
CA ARG A 335 -8.52 -13.30 -0.30
C ARG A 335 -9.88 -12.95 -0.92
N ALA A 336 -10.94 -12.95 -0.11
CA ALA A 336 -12.29 -12.62 -0.57
C ALA A 336 -12.42 -11.16 -1.04
N SER A 337 -11.58 -10.25 -0.52
CA SER A 337 -11.65 -8.80 -0.82
C SER A 337 -10.55 -8.27 -1.74
N ASN A 338 -9.48 -9.06 -2.02
CA ASN A 338 -8.29 -8.53 -2.70
C ASN A 338 -8.33 -8.58 -4.24
N GLY A 339 -9.35 -9.21 -4.84
CA GLY A 339 -9.53 -9.24 -6.30
C GLY A 339 -8.44 -9.96 -7.12
N TYR A 340 -7.55 -10.74 -6.51
CA TYR A 340 -6.47 -11.45 -7.21
C TYR A 340 -6.99 -12.44 -8.25
N VAL A 341 -6.44 -12.37 -9.47
CA VAL A 341 -6.77 -13.26 -10.59
C VAL A 341 -5.49 -14.02 -11.01
N PRO A 342 -5.36 -15.31 -10.68
CA PRO A 342 -4.15 -16.10 -10.97
C PRO A 342 -3.76 -16.12 -12.44
N ASP A 343 -4.74 -16.22 -13.34
CA ASP A 343 -4.53 -16.36 -14.77
C ASP A 343 -3.79 -15.17 -15.40
N VAL A 344 -3.85 -13.99 -14.79
CA VAL A 344 -3.13 -12.79 -15.25
C VAL A 344 -1.62 -13.01 -15.23
N PHE A 345 -1.08 -13.57 -14.14
CA PHE A 345 0.34 -13.83 -14.05
C PHE A 345 0.78 -14.97 -14.99
N GLU A 346 -0.01 -16.03 -15.10
CA GLU A 346 0.27 -17.13 -16.03
C GLU A 346 0.24 -16.67 -17.48
N THR A 347 -0.72 -15.81 -17.85
CA THR A 347 -0.80 -15.22 -19.20
C THR A 347 0.43 -14.35 -19.48
N ASN A 348 0.81 -13.47 -18.54
CA ASN A 348 2.02 -12.67 -18.68
C ASN A 348 3.27 -13.54 -18.84
N THR A 349 3.37 -14.63 -18.10
CA THR A 349 4.51 -15.57 -18.20
C THR A 349 4.57 -16.23 -19.56
N ARG A 350 3.44 -16.67 -20.13
CA ARG A 350 3.39 -17.22 -21.49
C ARG A 350 3.83 -16.19 -22.53
N GLU A 351 3.40 -14.94 -22.39
CA GLU A 351 3.80 -13.86 -23.28
C GLU A 351 5.29 -13.52 -23.13
N GLN A 352 5.84 -13.51 -21.91
CA GLN A 352 7.28 -13.36 -21.69
C GLN A 352 8.08 -14.44 -22.44
N LYS A 353 7.65 -15.70 -22.34
CA LYS A 353 8.29 -16.84 -23.03
C LYS A 353 8.16 -16.75 -24.56
N ARG A 354 7.02 -16.23 -25.04
CA ARG A 354 6.80 -16.03 -26.48
C ARG A 354 7.70 -14.95 -27.08
N VAL A 355 7.82 -13.82 -26.38
CA VAL A 355 8.54 -12.63 -26.87
C VAL A 355 10.05 -12.77 -26.64
N CYS A 356 10.45 -13.13 -25.43
CA CYS A 356 11.84 -13.11 -25.00
C CYS A 356 12.54 -14.42 -25.35
N THR A 357 12.82 -14.62 -26.64
CA THR A 357 13.54 -15.79 -27.17
C THR A 357 15.04 -15.49 -27.36
N PRO A 358 15.90 -16.49 -27.53
CA PRO A 358 17.32 -16.26 -27.87
C PRO A 358 17.49 -15.39 -29.14
N GLU A 359 16.65 -15.59 -30.17
CA GLU A 359 16.68 -14.82 -31.40
C GLU A 359 16.25 -13.36 -31.19
N PHE A 360 15.30 -13.12 -30.27
CA PHE A 360 14.87 -11.77 -29.86
C PHE A 360 16.05 -10.96 -29.31
N PHE A 361 16.81 -11.54 -28.38
CA PHE A 361 17.97 -10.89 -27.77
C PHE A 361 19.15 -10.79 -28.75
N ALA A 362 19.41 -11.82 -29.54
CA ALA A 362 20.51 -11.80 -30.52
C ALA A 362 20.35 -10.66 -31.54
N LYS A 363 19.12 -10.40 -32.01
CA LYS A 363 18.83 -9.28 -32.93
C LYS A 363 19.00 -7.90 -32.31
N ARG A 364 19.01 -7.80 -30.98
CA ARG A 364 19.05 -6.54 -30.21
C ARG A 364 20.35 -6.37 -29.42
N THR A 365 21.36 -7.19 -29.70
CA THR A 365 22.69 -7.09 -29.09
C THR A 365 23.25 -5.69 -29.25
N GLY A 366 23.69 -5.07 -28.14
CA GLY A 366 24.28 -3.73 -28.12
C GLY A 366 23.27 -2.57 -28.17
N TRP A 367 21.97 -2.84 -28.08
CA TRP A 367 20.93 -1.79 -28.03
C TRP A 367 20.82 -1.12 -26.66
N GLY A 368 21.00 -1.88 -25.59
CA GLY A 368 20.90 -1.39 -24.21
C GLY A 368 22.02 -0.42 -23.80
N LEU A 369 21.86 0.15 -22.63
CA LEU A 369 22.90 0.97 -22.01
C LEU A 369 23.99 0.06 -21.41
N ASP A 370 25.25 0.36 -21.75
CA ASP A 370 26.41 -0.36 -21.24
C ASP A 370 26.81 0.17 -19.84
N ASP A 371 25.95 -0.06 -18.86
CA ASP A 371 26.19 0.33 -17.46
C ASP A 371 26.15 -0.92 -16.57
N PRO A 372 27.28 -1.31 -15.92
CA PRO A 372 27.35 -2.48 -15.06
C PRO A 372 26.95 -2.20 -13.61
N SER A 373 26.60 -0.96 -13.25
CA SER A 373 26.40 -0.56 -11.86
C SER A 373 25.21 -1.20 -11.15
N PRO A 374 24.08 -1.59 -11.82
CA PRO A 374 22.95 -2.19 -11.13
C PRO A 374 23.18 -3.66 -10.77
N ILE A 375 22.85 -4.02 -9.53
CA ILE A 375 22.74 -5.41 -9.05
C ILE A 375 21.30 -5.64 -8.65
N PHE A 376 20.55 -6.40 -9.45
CA PHE A 376 19.17 -6.76 -9.16
C PHE A 376 19.12 -7.98 -8.25
N VAL A 377 18.42 -7.87 -7.12
CA VAL A 377 18.10 -8.99 -6.23
C VAL A 377 16.58 -9.22 -6.31
N LEU A 378 16.19 -10.32 -6.91
CA LEU A 378 14.81 -10.67 -7.22
C LEU A 378 14.44 -12.07 -6.69
N GLY A 379 13.21 -12.54 -6.92
CA GLY A 379 12.68 -13.81 -6.44
C GLY A 379 11.32 -13.64 -5.77
N LEU A 380 10.83 -14.64 -5.05
CA LEU A 380 9.60 -14.46 -4.27
C LEU A 380 9.86 -13.65 -2.99
N PRO A 381 8.85 -12.95 -2.46
CA PRO A 381 8.91 -12.46 -1.08
C PRO A 381 9.24 -13.60 -0.11
N ARG A 382 9.94 -13.31 0.96
CA ARG A 382 10.32 -14.31 2.00
C ARG A 382 11.31 -15.38 1.54
N SER A 383 11.95 -15.22 0.39
CA SER A 383 12.98 -16.14 -0.12
C SER A 383 14.40 -15.87 0.41
N GLY A 384 14.59 -14.84 1.24
CA GLY A 384 15.92 -14.45 1.74
C GLY A 384 16.57 -13.28 0.98
N SER A 385 15.85 -12.62 0.06
CA SER A 385 16.36 -11.49 -0.73
C SER A 385 16.90 -10.34 0.12
N THR A 386 16.31 -10.04 1.29
CA THR A 386 16.82 -9.02 2.23
C THR A 386 18.16 -9.42 2.86
N LEU A 387 18.39 -10.70 3.09
CA LEU A 387 19.69 -11.19 3.57
C LEU A 387 20.77 -10.97 2.51
N LEU A 388 20.49 -11.33 1.26
CA LEU A 388 21.42 -11.12 0.14
C LEU A 388 21.71 -9.64 -0.08
N GLU A 389 20.68 -8.80 -0.02
CA GLU A 389 20.82 -7.34 -0.07
C GLU A 389 21.73 -6.83 1.05
N GLN A 390 21.54 -7.30 2.29
CA GLN A 390 22.35 -6.87 3.43
C GLN A 390 23.82 -7.32 3.31
N ILE A 391 24.04 -8.55 2.86
CA ILE A 391 25.38 -9.08 2.58
C ILE A 391 26.11 -8.21 1.55
N LEU A 392 25.48 -7.98 0.41
CA LEU A 392 26.06 -7.17 -0.68
C LEU A 392 26.25 -5.71 -0.29
N ALA A 393 25.29 -5.10 0.42
CA ALA A 393 25.38 -3.72 0.89
C ALA A 393 26.46 -3.51 1.97
N SER A 394 27.01 -4.58 2.54
CA SER A 394 28.15 -4.52 3.46
C SER A 394 29.48 -4.36 2.73
N HIS A 395 29.55 -4.62 1.43
CA HIS A 395 30.71 -4.43 0.59
C HIS A 395 31.01 -2.94 0.37
N SER A 396 32.29 -2.54 0.43
CA SER A 396 32.71 -1.13 0.33
C SER A 396 32.33 -0.46 -1.01
N MET A 397 32.20 -1.23 -2.09
CA MET A 397 31.88 -0.75 -3.43
C MET A 397 30.39 -0.82 -3.76
N VAL A 398 29.53 -1.37 -2.90
CA VAL A 398 28.11 -1.60 -3.20
C VAL A 398 27.22 -0.78 -2.28
N GLU A 399 26.30 -0.03 -2.86
CA GLU A 399 25.29 0.72 -2.13
C GLU A 399 23.96 -0.05 -2.07
N GLY A 400 23.46 -0.29 -0.86
CA GLY A 400 22.11 -0.81 -0.66
C GLY A 400 21.09 0.32 -0.77
N THR A 401 20.12 0.18 -1.65
CA THR A 401 19.03 1.15 -1.79
C THR A 401 17.76 0.66 -1.08
N GLN A 402 16.69 0.48 -1.81
CA GLN A 402 15.39 -0.01 -1.33
C GLN A 402 14.67 -0.81 -2.43
N GLU A 403 13.41 -1.13 -2.25
CA GLU A 403 12.56 -1.65 -3.31
C GLU A 403 12.24 -0.52 -4.29
N LEU A 404 12.94 -0.49 -5.44
CA LEU A 404 12.84 0.57 -6.43
C LEU A 404 11.67 0.29 -7.39
N PRO A 405 10.77 1.27 -7.63
CA PRO A 405 9.63 1.09 -8.52
C PRO A 405 9.96 1.31 -10.01
N ASP A 406 11.23 1.57 -10.35
CA ASP A 406 11.63 2.14 -11.63
C ASP A 406 11.42 1.18 -12.80
N ILE A 407 11.74 -0.11 -12.65
CA ILE A 407 11.42 -1.15 -13.66
C ILE A 407 9.90 -1.25 -13.85
N GLN A 408 9.12 -1.24 -12.77
CA GLN A 408 7.66 -1.32 -12.88
C GLN A 408 7.06 -0.08 -13.54
N ARG A 409 7.67 1.11 -13.34
CA ARG A 409 7.25 2.34 -14.01
C ARG A 409 7.45 2.24 -15.52
N ILE A 410 8.59 1.72 -15.98
CA ILE A 410 8.84 1.45 -17.41
C ILE A 410 7.84 0.42 -17.96
N VAL A 411 7.55 -0.63 -17.19
CA VAL A 411 6.54 -1.63 -17.59
C VAL A 411 5.15 -1.00 -17.72
N HIS A 412 4.75 -0.13 -16.80
CA HIS A 412 3.47 0.59 -16.90
C HIS A 412 3.42 1.51 -18.13
N GLU A 413 4.53 2.18 -18.46
CA GLU A 413 4.63 3.00 -19.67
C GLU A 413 4.47 2.15 -20.94
N LEU A 414 5.13 0.99 -21.02
CA LEU A 414 5.03 0.04 -22.11
C LEU A 414 3.65 -0.63 -22.22
N GLN A 415 2.98 -0.87 -21.07
CA GLN A 415 1.63 -1.43 -21.01
C GLN A 415 0.58 -0.43 -21.49
N GLY A 416 0.83 0.88 -21.32
CA GLY A 416 -0.14 1.92 -21.62
C GLY A 416 -1.31 1.97 -20.63
N ARG A 417 -2.34 2.76 -20.97
CA ARG A 417 -3.50 3.01 -20.09
C ARG A 417 -4.58 1.92 -20.14
N GLU A 418 -4.64 1.16 -21.22
CA GLU A 418 -5.64 0.10 -21.38
C GLU A 418 -5.14 -1.22 -20.78
N LEU A 419 -5.85 -1.69 -19.77
CA LEU A 419 -5.58 -2.99 -19.14
C LEU A 419 -6.46 -4.05 -19.79
N ASN A 420 -5.91 -4.77 -20.75
CA ASN A 420 -6.51 -6.01 -21.26
C ASN A 420 -5.75 -7.20 -20.66
N PHE A 421 -6.34 -7.85 -19.67
CA PHE A 421 -5.70 -8.97 -18.96
C PHE A 421 -5.55 -10.23 -19.82
N ASP A 422 -6.42 -10.41 -20.84
CA ASP A 422 -6.37 -11.55 -21.74
C ASP A 422 -5.30 -11.37 -22.85
N LYS A 423 -5.00 -10.11 -23.17
CA LYS A 423 -4.00 -9.75 -24.18
C LYS A 423 -3.23 -8.50 -23.75
N PRO A 424 -2.31 -8.64 -22.79
CA PRO A 424 -1.52 -7.52 -22.31
C PRO A 424 -0.61 -6.99 -23.43
N LEU A 425 -0.42 -5.67 -23.50
CA LEU A 425 0.52 -5.05 -24.45
C LEU A 425 1.96 -5.41 -24.09
N TYR A 426 2.34 -5.30 -22.82
CA TYR A 426 3.62 -5.76 -22.34
C TYR A 426 3.55 -7.26 -21.97
N PRO A 427 4.51 -8.11 -22.40
CA PRO A 427 5.82 -7.79 -22.98
C PRO A 427 5.84 -7.64 -24.52
N GLY A 428 4.71 -7.80 -25.22
CA GLY A 428 4.65 -7.67 -26.68
C GLY A 428 5.22 -6.35 -27.20
N ALA A 429 4.99 -5.25 -26.50
CA ALA A 429 5.52 -3.94 -26.83
C ALA A 429 7.06 -3.89 -26.96
N LEU A 430 7.78 -4.86 -26.39
CA LEU A 430 9.25 -4.94 -26.54
C LEU A 430 9.66 -5.27 -27.98
N GLU A 431 8.79 -5.93 -28.77
CA GLU A 431 9.06 -6.28 -30.16
C GLU A 431 9.12 -5.03 -31.05
N ASP A 432 8.39 -3.97 -30.69
CA ASP A 432 8.26 -2.73 -31.45
C ASP A 432 9.32 -1.67 -31.09
N LEU A 433 10.12 -1.89 -30.04
CA LEU A 433 11.18 -0.96 -29.64
C LEU A 433 12.34 -0.98 -30.64
N ASP A 434 12.83 0.19 -31.00
CA ASP A 434 14.09 0.39 -31.70
C ASP A 434 15.29 0.55 -30.73
N ALA A 435 16.51 0.55 -31.27
CA ALA A 435 17.72 0.69 -30.45
C ALA A 435 17.77 1.99 -29.65
N ALA A 436 17.21 3.09 -30.18
CA ALA A 436 17.19 4.37 -29.50
C ALA A 436 16.24 4.35 -28.29
N ALA A 437 15.07 3.73 -28.44
CA ALA A 437 14.11 3.56 -27.35
C ALA A 437 14.65 2.64 -26.25
N VAL A 438 15.25 1.51 -26.61
CA VAL A 438 15.87 0.58 -25.65
C VAL A 438 16.96 1.28 -24.82
N ARG A 439 17.85 2.02 -25.48
CA ARG A 439 18.91 2.78 -24.81
C ARG A 439 18.34 3.86 -23.92
N ARG A 440 17.34 4.61 -24.36
CA ARG A 440 16.67 5.65 -23.57
C ARG A 440 16.07 5.08 -22.27
N TYR A 441 15.43 3.91 -22.30
CA TYR A 441 14.91 3.26 -21.09
C TYR A 441 16.03 2.87 -20.12
N GLY A 442 17.19 2.44 -20.61
CA GLY A 442 18.37 2.20 -19.77
C GLY A 442 18.87 3.50 -19.11
N GLU A 443 18.99 4.57 -19.89
CA GLU A 443 19.38 5.90 -19.40
C GLU A 443 18.38 6.46 -18.40
N GLN A 444 17.08 6.31 -18.67
CA GLN A 444 15.99 6.71 -17.77
C GLN A 444 16.09 5.97 -16.44
N TYR A 445 16.24 4.63 -16.46
CA TYR A 445 16.37 3.83 -15.23
C TYR A 445 17.55 4.31 -14.38
N ILE A 446 18.72 4.51 -14.97
CA ILE A 446 19.91 4.99 -14.23
C ILE A 446 19.67 6.39 -13.66
N ALA A 447 19.06 7.31 -14.42
CA ALA A 447 18.75 8.66 -13.97
C ALA A 447 17.72 8.68 -12.82
N ASP A 448 16.65 7.89 -12.95
CA ASP A 448 15.54 7.84 -11.98
C ASP A 448 15.96 7.20 -10.65
N THR A 449 16.93 6.28 -10.66
CA THR A 449 17.47 5.65 -9.45
C THR A 449 18.48 6.52 -8.70
N MET A 450 19.08 7.54 -9.33
CA MET A 450 20.10 8.41 -8.73
C MET A 450 19.69 9.04 -7.38
N PRO A 451 18.45 9.52 -7.16
CA PRO A 451 18.05 10.08 -5.86
C PRO A 451 18.13 9.09 -4.69
N ASN A 452 18.10 7.78 -4.98
CA ASN A 452 18.21 6.72 -3.97
C ASN A 452 19.65 6.27 -3.71
N ARG A 453 20.62 6.79 -4.47
CA ARG A 453 22.05 6.44 -4.40
C ARG A 453 22.82 7.53 -3.63
N ILE A 454 22.67 7.53 -2.32
CA ILE A 454 23.18 8.59 -1.43
C ILE A 454 24.66 8.46 -1.09
N LEU A 455 25.24 7.25 -1.22
CA LEU A 455 26.67 7.01 -0.91
C LEU A 455 27.57 7.18 -2.12
N GLY A 456 27.03 7.21 -3.34
CA GLY A 456 27.78 7.38 -4.58
C GLY A 456 28.78 6.26 -4.88
N ARG A 457 28.50 5.03 -4.45
CA ARG A 457 29.36 3.86 -4.69
C ARG A 457 29.27 3.39 -6.15
N PRO A 458 30.30 2.67 -6.66
CA PRO A 458 30.30 2.19 -8.04
C PRO A 458 29.11 1.30 -8.42
N PHE A 459 28.62 0.48 -7.48
CA PHE A 459 27.48 -0.41 -7.68
C PHE A 459 26.37 -0.09 -6.70
N PHE A 460 25.12 -0.36 -7.11
CA PHE A 460 23.95 -0.23 -6.25
C PHE A 460 23.00 -1.43 -6.42
N ILE A 461 22.24 -1.72 -5.37
CA ILE A 461 21.30 -2.84 -5.35
C ILE A 461 19.89 -2.32 -5.61
N ASP A 462 19.21 -2.88 -6.62
CA ASP A 462 17.76 -2.84 -6.74
C ASP A 462 17.20 -4.16 -6.21
N LYS A 463 16.69 -4.14 -4.97
CA LYS A 463 16.07 -5.31 -4.37
C LYS A 463 14.57 -5.18 -4.47
N MET A 464 13.99 -5.59 -5.58
CA MET A 464 12.56 -5.69 -5.80
C MET A 464 12.22 -7.14 -6.15
N PRO A 465 11.61 -7.91 -5.22
CA PRO A 465 11.33 -9.33 -5.45
C PRO A 465 10.62 -9.58 -6.78
N ASN A 466 9.57 -8.84 -7.08
CA ASN A 466 8.75 -9.04 -8.27
C ASN A 466 9.42 -8.71 -9.62
N ASN A 467 10.64 -8.17 -9.61
CA ASN A 467 11.40 -7.90 -10.85
C ASN A 467 11.79 -9.19 -11.62
N PHE A 468 11.64 -10.37 -11.01
CA PHE A 468 11.82 -11.64 -11.73
C PHE A 468 10.90 -11.78 -12.95
N ARG A 469 9.74 -11.10 -12.95
CA ARG A 469 8.81 -11.04 -14.09
C ARG A 469 9.33 -10.21 -15.25
N HIS A 470 10.38 -9.41 -15.02
CA HIS A 470 10.88 -8.42 -15.97
C HIS A 470 12.35 -8.61 -16.33
N VAL A 471 12.93 -9.80 -16.08
CA VAL A 471 14.33 -10.12 -16.42
C VAL A 471 14.63 -9.85 -17.89
N GLY A 472 13.69 -10.18 -18.80
CA GLY A 472 13.85 -9.90 -20.23
C GLY A 472 13.98 -8.41 -20.54
N LEU A 473 13.18 -7.55 -19.93
CA LEU A 473 13.29 -6.10 -20.06
C LEU A 473 14.61 -5.59 -19.44
N ILE A 474 14.93 -6.03 -18.22
CA ILE A 474 16.17 -5.65 -17.53
C ILE A 474 17.39 -5.98 -18.40
N HIS A 475 17.47 -7.21 -18.93
CA HIS A 475 18.58 -7.61 -19.78
C HIS A 475 18.62 -6.83 -21.11
N LEU A 476 17.46 -6.48 -21.66
CA LEU A 476 17.37 -5.70 -22.90
C LEU A 476 17.92 -4.28 -22.72
N ILE A 477 17.51 -3.57 -21.65
CA ILE A 477 17.87 -2.17 -21.44
C ILE A 477 19.21 -1.99 -20.71
N LEU A 478 19.64 -2.99 -19.90
CA LEU A 478 20.85 -2.99 -19.06
C LEU A 478 21.56 -4.34 -19.18
N PRO A 479 22.18 -4.66 -20.34
CA PRO A 479 22.73 -6.00 -20.60
C PRO A 479 23.89 -6.41 -19.68
N ASN A 480 24.54 -5.46 -19.01
CA ASN A 480 25.65 -5.71 -18.08
C ASN A 480 25.26 -5.70 -16.59
N ALA A 481 24.01 -5.40 -16.28
CA ALA A 481 23.49 -5.52 -14.92
C ALA A 481 23.63 -6.96 -14.40
N LYS A 482 23.89 -7.10 -13.10
CA LYS A 482 23.94 -8.39 -12.42
C LYS A 482 22.54 -8.73 -11.89
N ILE A 483 22.13 -9.98 -12.06
CA ILE A 483 20.79 -10.44 -11.65
C ILE A 483 20.94 -11.65 -10.73
N ILE A 484 20.42 -11.56 -9.52
CA ILE A 484 20.49 -12.60 -8.49
C ILE A 484 19.08 -13.05 -8.15
N ASP A 485 18.78 -14.32 -8.39
CA ASP A 485 17.54 -14.99 -7.99
C ASP A 485 17.69 -15.55 -6.58
N ALA A 486 17.06 -14.90 -5.61
CA ALA A 486 16.96 -15.37 -4.23
C ALA A 486 15.89 -16.48 -4.15
N ARG A 487 16.32 -17.71 -3.99
CA ARG A 487 15.43 -18.88 -3.93
C ARG A 487 15.46 -19.54 -2.56
N ARG A 488 14.35 -20.13 -2.17
CA ARG A 488 14.19 -20.84 -0.90
C ARG A 488 13.36 -22.10 -1.09
N ASP A 489 13.48 -23.07 -0.18
CA ASP A 489 12.60 -24.25 -0.13
C ASP A 489 11.14 -23.87 -0.36
N PRO A 490 10.42 -24.53 -1.27
CA PRO A 490 9.05 -24.14 -1.66
C PRO A 490 8.06 -24.14 -0.50
N MET A 491 8.11 -25.14 0.38
CA MET A 491 7.24 -25.22 1.57
C MET A 491 7.54 -24.09 2.55
N ALA A 492 8.83 -23.85 2.83
CA ALA A 492 9.27 -22.79 3.72
C ALA A 492 8.92 -21.39 3.18
N CYS A 493 9.14 -21.17 1.89
CA CYS A 493 8.83 -19.90 1.21
C CYS A 493 7.32 -19.63 1.21
N CYS A 494 6.52 -20.57 0.69
CA CYS A 494 5.07 -20.40 0.59
C CYS A 494 4.41 -20.24 1.97
N PHE A 495 4.78 -21.08 2.95
CA PHE A 495 4.25 -20.95 4.30
C PHE A 495 4.65 -19.64 4.97
N SER A 496 5.89 -19.16 4.77
CA SER A 496 6.32 -17.85 5.29
C SER A 496 5.55 -16.68 4.67
N ASN A 497 5.11 -16.82 3.42
CA ASN A 497 4.23 -15.85 2.78
C ASN A 497 2.80 -15.90 3.34
N LEU A 498 2.21 -17.09 3.50
CA LEU A 498 0.88 -17.28 4.10
C LEU A 498 0.76 -16.71 5.53
N LYS A 499 1.85 -16.61 6.27
CA LYS A 499 1.89 -16.01 7.61
C LYS A 499 2.14 -14.49 7.62
N GLN A 500 2.37 -13.89 6.47
CA GLN A 500 2.71 -12.48 6.39
C GLN A 500 1.57 -11.67 5.80
N LEU A 501 1.07 -10.71 6.54
CA LEU A 501 0.19 -9.69 5.98
C LEU A 501 1.06 -8.63 5.32
N PHE A 502 0.94 -8.51 4.00
CA PHE A 502 1.64 -7.51 3.20
C PHE A 502 0.78 -6.27 3.02
N ALA A 503 1.41 -5.10 2.89
CA ALA A 503 0.69 -3.85 2.70
C ALA A 503 0.02 -3.78 1.32
N GLN A 504 0.74 -4.14 0.24
CA GLN A 504 0.24 -4.12 -1.14
C GLN A 504 1.11 -5.01 -2.04
N GLY A 505 0.58 -5.40 -3.19
CA GLY A 505 1.33 -5.98 -4.31
C GLY A 505 1.67 -7.46 -4.16
N GLN A 506 1.13 -8.15 -3.16
CA GLN A 506 1.38 -9.57 -2.90
C GLN A 506 0.06 -10.35 -2.72
N GLU A 507 -0.95 -10.01 -3.49
CA GLU A 507 -2.33 -10.52 -3.36
C GLU A 507 -2.43 -12.04 -3.54
N PHE A 508 -1.48 -12.65 -4.24
CA PHE A 508 -1.38 -14.10 -4.44
C PHE A 508 -1.02 -14.88 -3.16
N THR A 509 -0.59 -14.22 -2.09
CA THR A 509 -0.11 -14.89 -0.88
C THR A 509 -1.23 -15.31 0.06
N TYR A 510 -2.47 -14.93 -0.20
CA TYR A 510 -3.61 -15.14 0.70
C TYR A 510 -4.47 -16.38 0.36
N GLY A 511 -4.03 -17.21 -0.58
CA GLY A 511 -4.66 -18.49 -0.92
C GLY A 511 -3.62 -19.58 -1.11
N ILE A 512 -3.88 -20.78 -0.56
CA ILE A 512 -2.96 -21.93 -0.70
C ILE A 512 -2.77 -22.29 -2.18
N GLU A 513 -3.86 -22.39 -2.93
CA GLU A 513 -3.82 -22.66 -4.37
C GLU A 513 -3.15 -21.53 -5.14
N ASP A 514 -3.46 -20.27 -4.78
CA ASP A 514 -2.93 -19.10 -5.47
C ASP A 514 -1.40 -19.00 -5.32
N ILE A 515 -0.89 -19.17 -4.09
CA ILE A 515 0.56 -19.11 -3.86
C ILE A 515 1.30 -20.29 -4.48
N ALA A 516 0.69 -21.48 -4.49
CA ALA A 516 1.29 -22.65 -5.13
C ALA A 516 1.36 -22.47 -6.66
N ARG A 517 0.28 -21.99 -7.31
CA ARG A 517 0.26 -21.65 -8.73
C ARG A 517 1.30 -20.59 -9.05
N TYR A 518 1.35 -19.53 -8.24
CA TYR A 518 2.31 -18.45 -8.42
C TYR A 518 3.76 -18.94 -8.30
N TYR A 519 4.04 -19.81 -7.31
CA TYR A 519 5.38 -20.40 -7.14
C TYR A 519 5.79 -21.26 -8.32
N LYS A 520 4.89 -22.12 -8.84
CA LYS A 520 5.13 -22.94 -10.03
C LYS A 520 5.45 -22.07 -11.25
N THR A 521 4.63 -21.06 -11.49
CA THR A 521 4.79 -20.13 -12.62
C THR A 521 6.10 -19.32 -12.48
N TYR A 522 6.49 -18.95 -11.25
CA TYR A 522 7.79 -18.33 -10.99
C TYR A 522 8.94 -19.27 -11.37
N VAL A 523 8.91 -20.53 -10.95
CA VAL A 523 9.95 -21.51 -11.30
C VAL A 523 10.03 -21.69 -12.81
N GLU A 524 8.88 -21.87 -13.47
CA GLU A 524 8.78 -22.00 -14.93
C GLU A 524 9.41 -20.79 -15.65
N LEU A 525 9.14 -19.58 -15.18
CA LEU A 525 9.69 -18.37 -15.78
C LEU A 525 11.20 -18.24 -15.53
N MET A 526 11.69 -18.59 -14.34
CA MET A 526 13.12 -18.55 -14.05
C MET A 526 13.90 -19.61 -14.84
N ASP A 527 13.34 -20.80 -15.05
CA ASP A 527 13.93 -21.83 -15.90
C ASP A 527 13.96 -21.38 -17.37
N HIS A 528 12.96 -20.61 -17.82
CA HIS A 528 13.02 -19.97 -19.14
C HIS A 528 14.17 -18.97 -19.23
N TRP A 529 14.39 -18.12 -18.22
CA TRP A 529 15.52 -17.17 -18.23
C TRP A 529 16.87 -17.88 -18.22
N ASP A 530 17.01 -18.98 -17.49
CA ASP A 530 18.24 -19.80 -17.51
C ASP A 530 18.50 -20.37 -18.92
N ALA A 531 17.45 -20.76 -19.65
CA ALA A 531 17.54 -21.32 -20.99
C ALA A 531 17.88 -20.27 -22.06
N VAL A 532 17.24 -19.09 -22.02
CA VAL A 532 17.39 -18.05 -23.06
C VAL A 532 18.53 -17.07 -22.80
N LEU A 533 18.94 -16.92 -21.55
CA LEU A 533 19.99 -16.01 -21.09
C LEU A 533 21.01 -16.77 -20.21
N PRO A 534 21.69 -17.81 -20.72
CA PRO A 534 22.54 -18.68 -19.92
C PRO A 534 23.64 -17.89 -19.20
N GLY A 535 23.75 -18.12 -17.88
CA GLY A 535 24.76 -17.48 -17.02
C GLY A 535 24.47 -16.01 -16.66
N ARG A 536 23.32 -15.45 -17.07
CA ARG A 536 22.93 -14.06 -16.74
C ARG A 536 22.20 -13.92 -15.43
N VAL A 537 21.61 -14.98 -14.91
CA VAL A 537 20.95 -15.01 -13.60
C VAL A 537 21.71 -15.96 -12.68
N LEU A 538 22.14 -15.46 -11.53
CA LEU A 538 22.75 -16.28 -10.48
C LEU A 538 21.66 -16.75 -9.53
N ARG A 539 21.35 -18.05 -9.52
CA ARG A 539 20.46 -18.65 -8.51
C ARG A 539 21.21 -18.81 -7.18
N VAL A 540 20.65 -18.26 -6.11
CA VAL A 540 21.19 -18.36 -4.75
C VAL A 540 20.13 -18.99 -3.85
N GLN A 541 20.39 -20.22 -3.42
CA GLN A 541 19.51 -20.95 -2.51
C GLN A 541 19.75 -20.48 -1.07
N HIS A 542 18.68 -20.09 -0.39
CA HIS A 542 18.75 -19.55 0.98
C HIS A 542 19.37 -20.54 1.96
N GLU A 543 19.05 -21.82 1.81
CA GLU A 543 19.56 -22.92 2.62
C GLU A 543 21.08 -23.03 2.48
N ASP A 544 21.63 -22.94 1.26
CA ASP A 544 23.08 -22.97 1.02
C ASP A 544 23.79 -21.79 1.69
N VAL A 545 23.16 -20.59 1.68
CA VAL A 545 23.72 -19.39 2.35
C VAL A 545 23.77 -19.59 3.86
N VAL A 546 22.76 -20.28 4.44
CA VAL A 546 22.71 -20.57 5.88
C VAL A 546 23.71 -21.67 6.25
N ASP A 547 23.89 -22.66 5.39
CA ASP A 547 24.80 -23.80 5.64
C ASP A 547 26.27 -23.44 5.45
N ASP A 548 26.58 -22.68 4.39
CA ASP A 548 27.93 -22.20 4.07
C ASP A 548 27.87 -20.72 3.64
N LEU A 549 27.90 -19.84 4.63
CA LEU A 549 27.85 -18.40 4.40
C LEU A 549 29.05 -17.91 3.60
N GLU A 550 30.27 -18.31 3.97
CA GLU A 550 31.48 -17.81 3.31
C GLU A 550 31.57 -18.27 1.85
N GLY A 551 31.36 -19.56 1.58
CA GLY A 551 31.38 -20.10 0.21
C GLY A 551 30.30 -19.46 -0.66
N SER A 552 29.10 -19.24 -0.11
CA SER A 552 28.01 -18.56 -0.81
C SER A 552 28.36 -17.09 -1.12
N VAL A 553 28.90 -16.35 -0.15
CA VAL A 553 29.33 -14.95 -0.33
C VAL A 553 30.44 -14.85 -1.39
N ARG A 554 31.45 -15.70 -1.35
CA ARG A 554 32.51 -15.72 -2.37
C ARG A 554 31.94 -15.95 -3.77
N ARG A 555 31.01 -16.89 -3.94
CA ARG A 555 30.34 -17.17 -5.21
C ARG A 555 29.52 -15.97 -5.72
N ILE A 556 28.81 -15.28 -4.83
CA ILE A 556 28.02 -14.09 -5.16
C ILE A 556 28.92 -12.93 -5.58
N LEU A 557 29.98 -12.66 -4.82
CA LEU A 557 30.92 -11.58 -5.12
C LEU A 557 31.70 -11.85 -6.43
N ASP A 558 32.14 -13.08 -6.67
CA ASP A 558 32.77 -13.48 -7.93
C ASP A 558 31.85 -13.24 -9.14
N TYR A 559 30.59 -13.66 -9.04
CA TYR A 559 29.58 -13.39 -10.08
C TYR A 559 29.39 -11.88 -10.32
N CYS A 560 29.43 -11.06 -9.27
CA CYS A 560 29.33 -9.60 -9.38
C CYS A 560 30.62 -8.94 -9.89
N GLY A 561 31.74 -9.68 -9.96
CA GLY A 561 33.04 -9.14 -10.29
C GLY A 561 33.65 -8.29 -9.16
N LEU A 562 33.31 -8.61 -7.91
CA LEU A 562 33.74 -7.89 -6.72
C LEU A 562 34.78 -8.68 -5.93
N PRO A 563 35.82 -8.03 -5.34
CA PRO A 563 36.74 -8.70 -4.45
C PRO A 563 36.02 -9.16 -3.17
N PHE A 564 36.56 -10.19 -2.52
CA PHE A 564 36.04 -10.64 -1.25
C PHE A 564 36.34 -9.64 -0.12
N GLU A 565 35.36 -9.34 0.72
CA GLU A 565 35.47 -8.51 1.92
C GLU A 565 34.82 -9.20 3.12
N ASP A 566 35.54 -9.27 4.26
CA ASP A 566 35.02 -9.86 5.50
C ASP A 566 33.75 -9.18 6.01
N ALA A 567 33.56 -7.91 5.70
CA ALA A 567 32.37 -7.15 6.04
C ALA A 567 31.07 -7.80 5.50
N CYS A 568 31.15 -8.53 4.38
CA CYS A 568 30.02 -9.26 3.81
C CYS A 568 29.62 -10.48 4.66
N ILE A 569 30.59 -11.10 5.37
CA ILE A 569 30.31 -12.18 6.35
C ILE A 569 29.74 -11.59 7.63
N GLU A 570 30.22 -10.42 8.04
CA GLU A 570 29.79 -9.70 9.22
C GLU A 570 28.61 -8.73 8.94
N PHE A 571 27.79 -9.03 7.95
CA PHE A 571 26.71 -8.18 7.42
C PHE A 571 25.77 -7.61 8.51
N HIS A 572 25.59 -8.31 9.62
CA HIS A 572 24.75 -7.90 10.75
C HIS A 572 25.31 -6.67 11.50
N LYS A 573 26.60 -6.34 11.33
CA LYS A 573 27.26 -5.16 11.90
C LYS A 573 27.01 -3.89 11.05
N THR A 574 26.59 -4.06 9.79
CA THR A 574 26.36 -2.95 8.86
C THR A 574 25.09 -2.19 9.23
N LYS A 575 25.25 -0.91 9.57
CA LYS A 575 24.16 -0.01 9.95
C LYS A 575 23.58 0.67 8.72
N ARG A 576 22.36 0.33 8.35
CA ARG A 576 21.58 1.01 7.32
C ARG A 576 20.08 0.89 7.63
N SER A 577 19.26 1.75 7.01
CA SER A 577 17.80 1.61 7.05
C SER A 577 17.37 0.41 6.19
N VAL A 578 16.58 -0.49 6.75
CA VAL A 578 16.01 -1.67 6.04
C VAL A 578 14.50 -1.63 6.23
N ARG A 579 13.76 -1.44 5.13
CA ARG A 579 12.30 -1.26 5.14
C ARG A 579 11.55 -2.52 4.69
N THR A 580 11.85 -3.65 5.31
CA THR A 580 11.18 -4.92 4.97
C THR A 580 10.71 -5.65 6.24
N PRO A 581 9.76 -6.60 6.14
CA PRO A 581 9.37 -7.45 7.27
C PRO A 581 10.51 -8.26 7.89
N SER A 582 11.65 -8.38 7.19
CA SER A 582 12.84 -9.11 7.64
C SER A 582 13.93 -8.21 8.24
N SER A 583 13.65 -6.92 8.46
CA SER A 583 14.64 -5.91 8.91
C SER A 583 15.33 -6.26 10.24
N GLU A 584 14.62 -6.85 11.20
CA GLU A 584 15.20 -7.27 12.49
C GLU A 584 16.08 -8.50 12.35
N GLN A 585 15.72 -9.41 11.44
CA GLN A 585 16.44 -10.67 11.24
C GLN A 585 17.85 -10.45 10.66
N VAL A 586 18.01 -9.50 9.73
CA VAL A 586 19.30 -9.22 9.09
C VAL A 586 20.27 -8.39 9.95
N ARG A 587 19.81 -7.95 11.14
CA ARG A 587 20.66 -7.28 12.16
C ARG A 587 21.25 -8.26 13.18
N GLN A 588 21.03 -9.55 12.98
CA GLN A 588 21.58 -10.62 13.81
C GLN A 588 22.50 -11.50 12.96
N PRO A 589 23.48 -12.18 13.58
CA PRO A 589 24.22 -13.22 12.89
C PRO A 589 23.29 -14.24 12.25
N ILE A 590 23.75 -14.90 11.19
CA ILE A 590 22.94 -15.90 10.50
C ILE A 590 22.50 -17.02 11.47
N PHE A 591 21.24 -17.45 11.37
CA PHE A 591 20.66 -18.45 12.25
C PHE A 591 19.82 -19.45 11.44
N ARG A 592 19.74 -20.70 11.95
CA ARG A 592 19.11 -21.83 11.24
C ARG A 592 17.63 -21.99 11.52
N ASP A 593 17.11 -21.39 12.59
CA ASP A 593 15.72 -21.60 13.06
C ASP A 593 14.66 -21.29 11.99
N GLY A 594 14.97 -20.40 11.07
CA GLY A 594 14.08 -20.04 9.97
C GLY A 594 13.89 -21.14 8.92
N LEU A 595 14.80 -22.10 8.79
CA LEU A 595 14.74 -23.15 7.77
C LEU A 595 13.62 -24.15 8.04
N ASP A 596 13.50 -24.57 9.30
CA ASP A 596 12.64 -25.67 9.71
C ASP A 596 11.33 -25.23 10.40
N GLN A 597 11.09 -23.92 10.49
CA GLN A 597 9.91 -23.38 11.18
C GLN A 597 8.58 -23.94 10.63
N TRP A 598 8.47 -24.14 9.31
CA TRP A 598 7.28 -24.69 8.68
C TRP A 598 6.99 -26.13 9.10
N LYS A 599 8.01 -26.93 9.48
CA LYS A 599 7.86 -28.32 9.91
C LYS A 599 7.00 -28.44 11.18
N LYS A 600 7.00 -27.42 12.05
CA LYS A 600 6.11 -27.36 13.21
C LYS A 600 4.63 -27.29 12.84
N PHE A 601 4.33 -26.85 11.63
CA PHE A 601 2.99 -26.73 11.07
C PHE A 601 2.67 -27.83 10.05
N GLU A 602 3.58 -28.76 9.81
CA GLU A 602 3.45 -29.80 8.78
C GLU A 602 2.11 -30.56 8.82
N PRO A 603 1.51 -30.89 10.00
CA PRO A 603 0.22 -31.58 10.06
C PRO A 603 -0.93 -30.82 9.37
N TRP A 604 -0.84 -29.50 9.27
CA TRP A 604 -1.87 -28.63 8.68
C TRP A 604 -1.51 -28.12 7.28
N LEU A 605 -0.31 -28.47 6.75
CA LEU A 605 0.17 -28.02 5.44
C LEU A 605 -0.02 -29.04 4.31
N GLY A 606 -0.85 -30.06 4.53
CA GLY A 606 -1.11 -31.09 3.51
C GLY A 606 -1.63 -30.52 2.18
N ALA A 607 -2.59 -29.59 2.24
CA ALA A 607 -3.12 -28.93 1.05
C ALA A 607 -2.06 -28.12 0.30
N LEU A 608 -1.16 -27.42 0.99
CA LEU A 608 -0.06 -26.68 0.35
C LEU A 608 0.92 -27.63 -0.35
N ARG A 609 1.26 -28.76 0.30
CA ARG A 609 2.13 -29.79 -0.30
C ARG A 609 1.51 -30.39 -1.56
N GLU A 610 0.22 -30.69 -1.52
CA GLU A 610 -0.53 -31.21 -2.67
C GLU A 610 -0.58 -30.19 -3.80
N ALA A 611 -0.90 -28.93 -3.51
CA ALA A 611 -0.95 -27.84 -4.47
C ALA A 611 0.42 -27.57 -5.13
N LEU A 612 1.53 -27.64 -4.39
CA LEU A 612 2.89 -27.53 -4.94
C LEU A 612 3.28 -28.73 -5.80
N GLY A 613 2.79 -29.92 -5.46
CA GLY A 613 3.09 -31.17 -6.19
C GLY A 613 4.42 -31.82 -5.79
N PRO A 614 4.65 -33.08 -6.25
CA PRO A 614 5.76 -33.90 -5.80
C PRO A 614 7.15 -33.41 -6.23
N GLU A 615 7.23 -32.62 -7.29
CA GLU A 615 8.52 -32.08 -7.79
C GLU A 615 9.05 -30.97 -6.87
N LEU A 616 8.16 -30.10 -6.40
CA LEU A 616 8.52 -28.94 -5.56
C LEU A 616 8.42 -29.26 -4.06
N ALA A 617 7.57 -30.17 -3.68
CA ALA A 617 7.35 -30.56 -2.27
C ALA A 617 7.28 -32.09 -2.12
N PRO A 618 8.40 -32.81 -2.35
CA PRO A 618 8.44 -34.26 -2.20
C PRO A 618 8.01 -34.68 -0.78
N ARG A 619 7.31 -35.81 -0.67
CA ARG A 619 7.05 -36.41 0.65
C ARG A 619 8.38 -36.83 1.24
N ALA A 620 8.60 -36.55 2.50
CA ALA A 620 9.72 -37.16 3.22
C ALA A 620 9.60 -38.70 3.14
N ALA A 621 10.67 -39.35 2.70
CA ALA A 621 10.73 -40.81 2.57
C ALA A 621 10.60 -41.49 3.95
#